data_1b6c160a1f7dafe99628292c280db6b7
#
_entry.id   1b6c160a1f7dafe99628292c280db6b7
#
_cell.length_a   1.000
_cell.length_b   1.000
_cell.length_c   1.000
_cell.angle_alpha   90.00
_cell.angle_beta   90.00
_cell.angle_gamma   90.00
#
_symmetry.space_group_name_H-M   'P 1'
#
loop_
_entity.id
_entity.type
_entity.pdbx_description
1 polymer ?
#
loop_
_entity_poly.entity_id
_entity_poly.type
_entity_poly.pdbx_seq_one_letter_code
_entity_poly.pdbx_strand_id
1 'polypeptide(L)'
;MDRAEAASGWAPTWALGRAVLLTGVLLVAAVLLGRIDLVVLATPFALGTAYALRRRPAGLPELELGVGDTHLVEGSPLAATVAVANPDLVGYDLAVVRTRMSRWLRVEQVGFGGAGLDVSRSGGADRPFVTSVPRGSAVDLELTGTALRWGRHPIGPAGVRVAAADGLLVSRAVITDPIRARVYPRTEPFDAVEAMPRAAGLVGAHRSRRPGEGGELAGVRVFAPGDRLRRIDWRVSLRARQLHVAATLSDRDAEVVVLLDVLAEAGRSGGVNGPASVLDTTVRAAAAIAEHYLHRGDRVSMLEYGPAARRLRPATGRRQYLTVLEWLLDVHAESSPHEPYDQVFGPQLLSSDALVVVLTPLLDERSAQMLARLARGGRFVVAVDTLPAELPVPKERGWAEVAYRLWRLDRDTMIGQLREHGVPVVRWAGAGSLDEVLRDVARLATAPKAGMR
;
A
#
# COMPACT_ATOMS: atom_id res chain seq x y z
N MET A 1 -36.23 23.41 26.21
CA MET A 1 -36.37 22.03 25.76
C MET A 1 -35.10 21.51 25.08
N ASP A 2 -34.32 22.36 24.39
CA ASP A 2 -33.14 21.93 23.60
C ASP A 2 -31.92 21.39 24.37
N ARG A 3 -31.64 21.80 25.61
CA ARG A 3 -30.43 21.40 26.34
C ARG A 3 -30.49 19.98 26.95
N ALA A 4 -31.68 19.51 27.32
CA ALA A 4 -31.87 18.17 27.87
C ALA A 4 -31.91 17.10 26.77
N GLU A 5 -32.39 17.44 25.55
CA GLU A 5 -32.40 16.57 24.38
C GLU A 5 -30.99 16.35 23.80
N ALA A 6 -30.15 17.40 23.83
CA ALA A 6 -28.77 17.28 23.43
C ALA A 6 -27.95 16.36 24.34
N ALA A 7 -28.31 16.26 25.62
CA ALA A 7 -27.60 15.39 26.59
C ALA A 7 -27.91 13.89 26.43
N SER A 8 -29.10 13.53 25.92
CA SER A 8 -29.50 12.10 25.82
C SER A 8 -29.15 11.46 24.47
N GLY A 9 -28.82 12.26 23.46
CA GLY A 9 -28.51 11.75 22.12
C GLY A 9 -29.68 11.13 21.34
N TRP A 10 -30.90 11.24 21.86
CA TRP A 10 -32.14 10.78 21.23
C TRP A 10 -33.05 11.98 20.85
N ALA A 11 -33.57 11.94 19.63
CA ALA A 11 -34.47 12.94 19.09
C ALA A 11 -35.81 12.31 18.70
N PRO A 12 -36.91 13.07 18.81
CA PRO A 12 -38.21 12.65 18.29
C PRO A 12 -38.15 12.57 16.77
N THR A 13 -38.78 11.56 16.19
CA THR A 13 -38.99 11.47 14.76
C THR A 13 -40.11 12.44 14.35
N TRP A 14 -40.18 12.69 13.04
CA TRP A 14 -41.25 13.51 12.49
C TRP A 14 -42.66 12.96 12.79
N ALA A 15 -42.79 11.62 12.93
CA ALA A 15 -44.01 10.96 13.31
C ALA A 15 -44.43 11.30 14.74
N LEU A 16 -43.50 11.27 15.70
CA LEU A 16 -43.77 11.67 17.09
C LEU A 16 -44.12 13.16 17.19
N GLY A 17 -43.39 14.02 16.46
CA GLY A 17 -43.70 15.45 16.43
C GLY A 17 -45.11 15.74 15.93
N ARG A 18 -45.58 15.05 14.88
CA ARG A 18 -46.97 15.15 14.40
C ARG A 18 -47.98 14.64 15.43
N ALA A 19 -47.67 13.51 16.10
CA ALA A 19 -48.58 12.97 17.12
C ALA A 19 -48.77 13.93 18.28
N VAL A 20 -47.70 14.55 18.76
CA VAL A 20 -47.76 15.58 19.83
C VAL A 20 -48.56 16.79 19.37
N LEU A 21 -48.30 17.30 18.17
CA LEU A 21 -49.01 18.47 17.64
C LEU A 21 -50.52 18.19 17.44
N LEU A 22 -50.88 17.04 16.86
CA LEU A 22 -52.26 16.63 16.66
C LEU A 22 -52.98 16.44 17.99
N THR A 23 -52.33 15.82 18.98
CA THR A 23 -52.88 15.70 20.33
C THR A 23 -53.19 17.08 20.90
N GLY A 24 -52.23 18.01 20.85
CA GLY A 24 -52.43 19.37 21.37
C GLY A 24 -53.57 20.13 20.66
N VAL A 25 -53.57 20.11 19.33
CA VAL A 25 -54.63 20.79 18.54
C VAL A 25 -56.01 20.19 18.80
N LEU A 26 -56.15 18.87 18.83
CA LEU A 26 -57.43 18.20 19.09
C LEU A 26 -57.95 18.46 20.49
N LEU A 27 -57.07 18.46 21.50
CA LEU A 27 -57.48 18.79 22.89
C LEU A 27 -57.89 20.24 23.05
N VAL A 28 -57.17 21.18 22.46
CA VAL A 28 -57.55 22.59 22.44
C VAL A 28 -58.88 22.79 21.74
N ALA A 29 -59.08 22.18 20.56
CA ALA A 29 -60.33 22.25 19.83
C ALA A 29 -61.50 21.60 20.61
N ALA A 30 -61.25 20.48 21.33
CA ALA A 30 -62.27 19.86 22.18
C ALA A 30 -62.79 20.82 23.27
N VAL A 31 -61.87 21.54 23.90
CA VAL A 31 -62.22 22.54 24.93
C VAL A 31 -62.96 23.70 24.32
N LEU A 32 -62.48 24.28 23.20
CA LEU A 32 -63.09 25.48 22.57
C LEU A 32 -64.44 25.17 21.97
N LEU A 33 -64.65 23.97 21.39
CA LEU A 33 -65.89 23.61 20.72
C LEU A 33 -66.87 22.83 21.62
N GLY A 34 -66.48 22.47 22.82
CA GLY A 34 -67.27 21.66 23.76
C GLY A 34 -67.54 20.22 23.25
N ARG A 35 -66.65 19.69 22.39
CA ARG A 35 -66.87 18.39 21.70
C ARG A 35 -65.97 17.30 22.27
N ILE A 36 -66.55 16.33 22.99
CA ILE A 36 -65.86 15.20 23.63
C ILE A 36 -65.29 14.18 22.62
N ASP A 37 -65.89 14.05 21.46
CA ASP A 37 -65.46 13.19 20.37
C ASP A 37 -64.03 13.56 19.88
N LEU A 38 -63.62 14.81 19.97
CA LEU A 38 -62.25 15.26 19.65
C LEU A 38 -61.24 14.72 20.67
N VAL A 39 -61.62 14.51 21.94
CA VAL A 39 -60.76 13.90 22.93
C VAL A 39 -60.53 12.42 22.61
N VAL A 40 -61.58 11.72 22.17
CA VAL A 40 -61.48 10.32 21.74
C VAL A 40 -60.53 10.19 20.54
N LEU A 41 -60.62 11.14 19.57
CA LEU A 41 -59.68 11.20 18.39
C LEU A 41 -58.25 11.51 18.81
N ALA A 42 -58.00 12.29 19.84
CA ALA A 42 -56.66 12.62 20.37
C ALA A 42 -56.01 11.44 21.10
N THR A 43 -56.79 10.51 21.66
CA THR A 43 -56.32 9.43 22.52
C THR A 43 -55.22 8.58 21.90
N PRO A 44 -55.32 8.07 20.63
CA PRO A 44 -54.25 7.21 20.07
C PRO A 44 -52.94 7.97 19.91
N PHE A 45 -52.97 9.26 19.59
CA PHE A 45 -51.76 10.10 19.46
C PHE A 45 -51.13 10.40 20.83
N ALA A 46 -51.97 10.64 21.84
CA ALA A 46 -51.55 10.85 23.22
C ALA A 46 -50.90 9.58 23.80
N LEU A 47 -51.51 8.40 23.56
CA LEU A 47 -50.99 7.11 23.98
C LEU A 47 -49.66 6.79 23.28
N GLY A 48 -49.55 7.02 21.97
CA GLY A 48 -48.30 6.88 21.24
C GLY A 48 -47.18 7.77 21.77
N THR A 49 -47.49 9.01 22.12
CA THR A 49 -46.54 9.94 22.74
C THR A 49 -46.10 9.44 24.13
N ALA A 50 -47.06 9.03 24.98
CA ALA A 50 -46.78 8.48 26.32
C ALA A 50 -45.92 7.18 26.21
N TYR A 51 -46.26 6.33 25.28
CA TYR A 51 -45.47 5.11 24.96
C TYR A 51 -44.03 5.42 24.58
N ALA A 52 -43.80 6.36 23.65
CA ALA A 52 -42.48 6.78 23.22
C ALA A 52 -41.64 7.33 24.39
N LEU A 53 -42.27 8.18 25.24
CA LEU A 53 -41.62 8.72 26.43
C LEU A 53 -41.25 7.64 27.45
N ARG A 54 -42.14 6.66 27.66
CA ARG A 54 -41.90 5.53 28.60
C ARG A 54 -40.84 4.57 28.08
N ARG A 55 -40.74 4.37 26.76
CA ARG A 55 -39.78 3.51 26.10
C ARG A 55 -38.56 4.25 25.55
N ARG A 56 -38.25 5.41 26.09
CA ARG A 56 -37.07 6.17 25.71
C ARG A 56 -35.82 5.45 26.22
N PRO A 57 -34.90 5.07 25.35
CA PRO A 57 -33.59 4.50 25.76
C PRO A 57 -32.77 5.54 26.53
N ALA A 58 -32.00 5.08 27.51
CA ALA A 58 -31.17 5.95 28.36
C ALA A 58 -29.80 6.23 27.70
N GLY A 59 -29.24 5.23 27.02
CA GLY A 59 -27.92 5.31 26.37
C GLY A 59 -27.98 5.38 24.85
N LEU A 60 -26.82 5.51 24.25
CA LEU A 60 -26.62 5.38 22.81
C LEU A 60 -26.14 3.98 22.47
N PRO A 61 -26.31 3.50 21.22
CA PRO A 61 -25.70 2.27 20.79
C PRO A 61 -24.18 2.35 20.91
N GLU A 62 -23.56 1.25 21.35
CA GLU A 62 -22.12 1.11 21.28
C GLU A 62 -21.76 0.53 19.92
N LEU A 63 -20.73 1.09 19.28
CA LEU A 63 -20.29 0.68 17.96
C LEU A 63 -18.80 0.40 17.98
N GLU A 64 -18.42 -0.81 17.58
CA GLU A 64 -17.04 -1.24 17.47
C GLU A 64 -16.75 -1.73 16.07
N LEU A 65 -15.60 -1.32 15.53
CA LEU A 65 -15.07 -1.79 14.26
C LEU A 65 -13.86 -2.67 14.52
N GLY A 66 -13.98 -3.95 14.22
CA GLY A 66 -12.91 -4.95 14.29
C GLY A 66 -12.38 -5.30 12.90
N VAL A 67 -11.09 -5.60 12.79
CA VAL A 67 -10.46 -6.10 11.57
C VAL A 67 -9.64 -7.32 11.94
N GLY A 68 -9.82 -8.43 11.21
CA GLY A 68 -9.13 -9.69 11.52
C GLY A 68 -7.62 -9.58 11.35
N ASP A 69 -7.16 -9.04 10.22
CA ASP A 69 -5.75 -8.75 9.97
C ASP A 69 -5.62 -7.38 9.27
N THR A 70 -4.71 -6.56 9.78
CA THR A 70 -4.38 -5.26 9.21
C THR A 70 -3.18 -5.30 8.27
N HIS A 71 -2.47 -6.45 8.16
CA HIS A 71 -1.32 -6.69 7.33
C HIS A 71 -1.66 -7.69 6.22
N LEU A 72 -2.18 -7.18 5.13
CA LEU A 72 -2.66 -7.96 4.00
C LEU A 72 -1.64 -7.97 2.87
N VAL A 73 -1.79 -8.91 1.95
CA VAL A 73 -1.08 -8.92 0.66
C VAL A 73 -2.10 -8.74 -0.45
N GLU A 74 -1.71 -8.19 -1.59
CA GLU A 74 -2.59 -8.10 -2.77
C GLU A 74 -3.19 -9.47 -3.11
N GLY A 75 -4.51 -9.53 -3.24
CA GLY A 75 -5.25 -10.76 -3.50
C GLY A 75 -5.59 -11.58 -2.27
N SER A 76 -5.14 -11.21 -1.07
CA SER A 76 -5.51 -11.92 0.15
C SER A 76 -6.93 -11.57 0.62
N PRO A 77 -7.57 -12.51 1.35
CA PRO A 77 -8.89 -12.27 1.91
C PRO A 77 -8.84 -11.17 2.98
N LEU A 78 -9.91 -10.39 3.02
CA LEU A 78 -10.18 -9.37 4.03
C LEU A 78 -11.36 -9.83 4.88
N ALA A 79 -11.25 -9.71 6.20
CA ALA A 79 -12.35 -9.89 7.13
C ALA A 79 -12.42 -8.67 8.07
N ALA A 80 -13.61 -8.09 8.21
CA ALA A 80 -13.88 -7.02 9.14
C ALA A 80 -15.25 -7.24 9.77
N THR A 81 -15.42 -6.77 11.01
CA THR A 81 -16.65 -6.92 11.77
C THR A 81 -17.07 -5.57 12.32
N VAL A 82 -18.33 -5.22 12.17
CA VAL A 82 -18.93 -4.05 12.81
C VAL A 82 -19.93 -4.55 13.86
N ALA A 83 -19.54 -4.49 15.13
CA ALA A 83 -20.37 -4.85 16.25
C ALA A 83 -21.24 -3.68 16.69
N VAL A 84 -22.55 -3.88 16.76
CA VAL A 84 -23.52 -2.93 17.28
C VAL A 84 -24.12 -3.49 18.55
N ALA A 85 -23.75 -2.95 19.71
CA ALA A 85 -24.28 -3.37 20.99
C ALA A 85 -25.35 -2.42 21.48
N ASN A 86 -26.38 -3.01 22.11
CA ASN A 86 -27.45 -2.31 22.78
C ASN A 86 -27.32 -2.52 24.31
N PRO A 87 -26.70 -1.58 25.04
CA PRO A 87 -26.57 -1.70 26.50
C PRO A 87 -27.88 -1.38 27.23
N ASP A 88 -28.93 -0.97 26.51
CA ASP A 88 -30.17 -0.47 27.09
C ASP A 88 -31.20 -1.61 27.40
N LEU A 89 -32.15 -1.31 28.25
CA LEU A 89 -33.29 -2.19 28.56
C LEU A 89 -34.38 -2.14 27.48
N VAL A 90 -34.29 -1.21 26.55
CA VAL A 90 -35.20 -1.05 25.41
C VAL A 90 -34.53 -1.54 24.17
N GLY A 91 -35.19 -2.43 23.40
CA GLY A 91 -34.69 -2.90 22.11
C GLY A 91 -34.63 -1.78 21.06
N TYR A 92 -33.69 -1.85 20.15
CA TYR A 92 -33.64 -0.99 18.97
C TYR A 92 -34.40 -1.70 17.83
N ASP A 93 -35.50 -1.11 17.40
CA ASP A 93 -36.38 -1.68 16.37
C ASP A 93 -35.69 -1.72 15.02
N LEU A 94 -34.87 -0.71 14.76
CA LEU A 94 -34.14 -0.54 13.52
C LEU A 94 -32.74 0.04 13.79
N ALA A 95 -31.70 -0.67 13.36
CA ALA A 95 -30.34 -0.18 13.35
C ALA A 95 -29.87 -0.08 11.89
N VAL A 96 -29.49 1.13 11.46
CA VAL A 96 -28.96 1.39 10.12
C VAL A 96 -27.45 1.57 10.23
N VAL A 97 -26.72 0.56 9.78
CA VAL A 97 -25.25 0.53 9.79
C VAL A 97 -24.71 0.92 8.42
N ARG A 98 -23.74 1.81 8.38
CA ARG A 98 -23.01 2.20 7.16
C ARG A 98 -21.53 2.12 7.42
N THR A 99 -20.78 1.52 6.48
CA THR A 99 -19.32 1.40 6.55
C THR A 99 -18.73 1.91 5.25
N ARG A 100 -17.77 2.81 5.36
CA ARG A 100 -16.98 3.23 4.19
C ARG A 100 -15.80 2.30 4.02
N MET A 101 -15.52 1.91 2.78
CA MET A 101 -14.36 1.10 2.44
C MET A 101 -13.58 1.77 1.31
N SER A 102 -12.27 1.62 1.34
CA SER A 102 -11.45 1.99 0.20
C SER A 102 -11.90 1.23 -1.06
N ARG A 103 -11.89 1.88 -2.22
CA ARG A 103 -12.17 1.23 -3.51
C ARG A 103 -11.26 0.03 -3.81
N TRP A 104 -10.14 -0.08 -3.11
CA TRP A 104 -9.15 -1.14 -3.24
C TRP A 104 -9.37 -2.32 -2.29
N LEU A 105 -10.38 -2.21 -1.44
CA LEU A 105 -10.86 -3.26 -0.55
C LEU A 105 -12.26 -3.66 -1.04
N ARG A 106 -12.33 -4.69 -1.87
CA ARG A 106 -13.61 -5.18 -2.43
C ARG A 106 -14.31 -6.02 -1.37
N VAL A 107 -15.49 -5.60 -0.96
CA VAL A 107 -16.37 -6.43 -0.13
C VAL A 107 -17.20 -7.32 -1.04
N GLU A 108 -17.20 -8.60 -0.80
CA GLU A 108 -17.88 -9.63 -1.59
C GLU A 108 -19.11 -10.16 -0.87
N GLN A 109 -19.02 -10.35 0.44
CA GLN A 109 -20.11 -10.82 1.25
C GLN A 109 -20.30 -9.95 2.49
N VAL A 110 -21.55 -9.78 2.86
CA VAL A 110 -21.95 -9.09 4.10
C VAL A 110 -23.01 -9.94 4.77
N GLY A 111 -22.84 -10.23 6.04
CA GLY A 111 -23.75 -11.09 6.79
C GLY A 111 -24.01 -10.60 8.20
N PHE A 112 -25.17 -10.97 8.75
CA PHE A 112 -25.48 -10.88 10.17
C PHE A 112 -25.59 -12.29 10.74
N GLY A 113 -24.79 -12.62 11.76
CA GLY A 113 -24.88 -13.90 12.47
C GLY A 113 -24.73 -15.15 11.58
N GLY A 114 -23.81 -15.10 10.57
CA GLY A 114 -23.50 -16.25 9.72
C GLY A 114 -24.36 -16.41 8.45
N ALA A 115 -25.40 -15.60 8.23
CA ALA A 115 -26.15 -15.55 6.98
C ALA A 115 -25.57 -14.48 6.06
N GLY A 116 -24.65 -14.87 5.16
CA GLY A 116 -24.00 -13.95 4.22
C GLY A 116 -24.89 -13.60 3.01
N LEU A 117 -24.97 -12.32 2.69
CA LEU A 117 -25.55 -11.82 1.44
C LEU A 117 -24.41 -11.49 0.47
N ASP A 118 -24.46 -12.04 -0.75
CA ASP A 118 -23.52 -11.71 -1.80
C ASP A 118 -23.77 -10.26 -2.28
N VAL A 119 -22.82 -9.38 -2.03
CA VAL A 119 -22.89 -7.95 -2.38
C VAL A 119 -22.05 -7.62 -3.61
N SER A 120 -21.33 -8.59 -4.16
CA SER A 120 -20.40 -8.40 -5.29
C SER A 120 -21.09 -7.81 -6.52
N ARG A 121 -22.38 -8.12 -6.70
CA ARG A 121 -23.21 -7.65 -7.83
C ARG A 121 -23.95 -6.35 -7.57
N SER A 122 -23.97 -5.82 -6.35
CA SER A 122 -24.91 -4.76 -5.98
C SER A 122 -24.32 -3.46 -5.48
N GLY A 123 -23.03 -3.18 -5.78
CA GLY A 123 -22.47 -1.81 -5.64
C GLY A 123 -21.85 -1.44 -4.31
N GLY A 124 -21.25 -2.41 -3.62
CA GLY A 124 -20.23 -2.11 -2.62
C GLY A 124 -20.71 -1.88 -1.18
N ALA A 125 -19.74 -1.78 -0.28
CA ALA A 125 -19.90 -1.63 1.16
C ALA A 125 -20.55 -0.30 1.61
N ASP A 126 -20.73 0.67 0.72
CA ASP A 126 -21.34 1.99 1.03
C ASP A 126 -22.86 1.95 1.20
N ARG A 127 -23.48 0.78 0.99
CA ARG A 127 -24.93 0.63 1.23
C ARG A 127 -25.23 0.56 2.72
N PRO A 128 -26.38 1.11 3.13
CA PRO A 128 -26.84 0.94 4.50
C PRO A 128 -27.31 -0.51 4.71
N PHE A 129 -26.82 -1.12 5.77
CA PHE A 129 -27.29 -2.40 6.27
C PHE A 129 -28.27 -2.16 7.41
N VAL A 130 -29.35 -2.92 7.42
CA VAL A 130 -30.46 -2.71 8.34
C VAL A 130 -30.69 -3.99 9.15
N THR A 131 -30.75 -3.84 10.46
CA THR A 131 -31.04 -4.93 11.40
C THR A 131 -31.82 -4.39 12.60
N SER A 132 -32.27 -5.27 13.47
CA SER A 132 -32.77 -4.91 14.82
C SER A 132 -31.79 -5.38 15.86
N VAL A 133 -31.69 -4.67 16.99
CA VAL A 133 -30.80 -5.06 18.08
C VAL A 133 -31.63 -5.21 19.36
N PRO A 134 -31.88 -6.44 19.82
CA PRO A 134 -32.65 -6.69 21.06
C PRO A 134 -31.97 -6.02 22.26
N ARG A 135 -32.74 -5.84 23.35
CA ARG A 135 -32.23 -5.29 24.60
C ARG A 135 -31.07 -6.12 25.16
N GLY A 136 -30.02 -5.46 25.62
CA GLY A 136 -28.87 -6.12 26.27
C GLY A 136 -28.12 -7.11 25.36
N SER A 137 -28.25 -6.96 24.04
CA SER A 137 -27.56 -7.81 23.04
C SER A 137 -26.70 -7.03 22.10
N ALA A 138 -25.83 -7.74 21.39
CA ALA A 138 -25.04 -7.22 20.29
C ALA A 138 -25.36 -7.96 18.98
N VAL A 139 -25.21 -7.28 17.87
CA VAL A 139 -25.34 -7.86 16.53
C VAL A 139 -24.09 -7.50 15.74
N ASP A 140 -23.46 -8.52 15.19
CA ASP A 140 -22.24 -8.38 14.41
C ASP A 140 -22.56 -8.39 12.91
N LEU A 141 -22.11 -7.34 12.22
CA LEU A 141 -22.10 -7.26 10.77
C LEU A 141 -20.73 -7.73 10.28
N GLU A 142 -20.67 -8.91 9.72
CA GLU A 142 -19.47 -9.49 9.15
C GLU A 142 -19.30 -9.03 7.71
N LEU A 143 -18.11 -8.52 7.39
CA LEU A 143 -17.72 -8.07 6.06
C LEU A 143 -16.55 -8.94 5.60
N THR A 144 -16.73 -9.67 4.51
CA THR A 144 -15.66 -10.46 3.90
C THR A 144 -15.41 -10.00 2.48
N GLY A 145 -14.16 -10.06 2.04
CA GLY A 145 -13.79 -9.56 0.73
C GLY A 145 -12.33 -9.82 0.37
N THR A 146 -11.80 -9.02 -0.53
CA THR A 146 -10.45 -9.17 -1.07
C THR A 146 -9.73 -7.83 -1.16
N ALA A 147 -8.45 -7.81 -0.78
CA ALA A 147 -7.56 -6.67 -0.96
C ALA A 147 -7.04 -6.63 -2.40
N LEU A 148 -7.37 -5.59 -3.16
CA LEU A 148 -7.11 -5.55 -4.61
C LEU A 148 -5.80 -4.90 -5.00
N ARG A 149 -5.30 -3.95 -4.19
CA ARG A 149 -4.11 -3.16 -4.53
C ARG A 149 -3.30 -2.88 -3.29
N TRP A 150 -1.99 -2.86 -3.45
CA TRP A 150 -1.04 -2.45 -2.42
C TRP A 150 -1.28 -0.98 -1.99
N GLY A 151 -0.84 -0.67 -0.78
CA GLY A 151 -0.95 0.66 -0.18
C GLY A 151 -1.62 0.65 1.18
N ARG A 152 -1.84 1.84 1.75
CA ARG A 152 -2.55 2.04 3.01
C ARG A 152 -4.01 2.37 2.74
N HIS A 153 -4.90 1.48 3.09
CA HIS A 153 -6.31 1.60 2.78
C HIS A 153 -7.16 1.74 4.05
N PRO A 154 -8.00 2.77 4.16
CA PRO A 154 -8.91 2.91 5.27
C PRO A 154 -10.05 1.89 5.18
N ILE A 155 -10.32 1.25 6.31
CA ILE A 155 -11.52 0.46 6.62
C ILE A 155 -12.33 1.29 7.60
N GLY A 156 -13.55 1.64 7.25
CA GLY A 156 -14.34 2.62 8.01
C GLY A 156 -14.13 4.07 7.49
N PRO A 157 -14.70 5.05 8.21
CA PRO A 157 -15.43 4.89 9.48
C PRO A 157 -16.71 4.06 9.31
N ALA A 158 -17.07 3.31 10.35
CA ALA A 158 -18.39 2.72 10.48
C ALA A 158 -19.29 3.69 11.27
N GLY A 159 -20.56 3.76 10.87
CA GLY A 159 -21.53 4.60 11.53
C GLY A 159 -22.85 3.87 11.72
N VAL A 160 -23.49 4.05 12.87
CA VAL A 160 -24.80 3.50 13.17
C VAL A 160 -25.77 4.59 13.58
N ARG A 161 -27.02 4.45 13.17
CA ARG A 161 -28.17 5.19 13.63
C ARG A 161 -29.27 4.21 13.98
N VAL A 162 -29.87 4.35 15.15
CA VAL A 162 -30.90 3.42 15.60
C VAL A 162 -32.22 4.15 15.83
N ALA A 163 -33.32 3.42 15.61
CA ALA A 163 -34.65 3.84 15.95
C ALA A 163 -35.21 2.92 17.06
N ALA A 164 -36.00 3.48 17.96
CA ALA A 164 -36.64 2.79 19.07
C ALA A 164 -38.06 3.28 19.26
N ALA A 165 -38.83 2.58 20.09
CA ALA A 165 -40.25 2.87 20.39
C ALA A 165 -41.11 2.90 19.11
N ASP A 166 -41.03 1.80 18.32
CA ASP A 166 -41.72 1.64 17.03
C ASP A 166 -41.41 2.77 16.03
N GLY A 167 -40.13 3.20 16.01
CA GLY A 167 -39.66 4.26 15.11
C GLY A 167 -40.03 5.67 15.51
N LEU A 168 -40.56 5.87 16.71
CA LEU A 168 -40.94 7.22 17.20
C LEU A 168 -39.73 8.02 17.72
N LEU A 169 -38.67 7.35 18.11
CA LEU A 169 -37.42 7.95 18.56
C LEU A 169 -36.23 7.51 17.66
N VAL A 170 -35.29 8.40 17.41
CA VAL A 170 -34.08 8.15 16.63
C VAL A 170 -32.86 8.64 17.39
N SER A 171 -31.77 7.84 17.37
CA SER A 171 -30.50 8.25 17.96
C SER A 171 -29.74 9.26 17.07
N ARG A 172 -28.86 10.04 17.68
CA ARG A 172 -27.76 10.64 16.91
C ARG A 172 -26.90 9.54 16.27
N ALA A 173 -26.17 9.86 15.21
CA ALA A 173 -25.22 8.95 14.62
C ALA A 173 -24.05 8.70 15.59
N VAL A 174 -23.71 7.45 15.81
CA VAL A 174 -22.47 7.03 16.46
C VAL A 174 -21.51 6.57 15.37
N ILE A 175 -20.27 7.05 15.41
CA ILE A 175 -19.28 6.85 14.34
C ILE A 175 -17.97 6.38 14.99
N THR A 176 -17.33 5.35 14.42
CA THR A 176 -16.00 4.89 14.84
C THR A 176 -14.90 5.58 14.04
N ASP A 177 -13.70 5.53 14.56
CA ASP A 177 -12.51 5.90 13.78
C ASP A 177 -12.19 4.83 12.72
N PRO A 178 -11.63 5.22 11.57
CA PRO A 178 -11.20 4.28 10.55
C PRO A 178 -9.93 3.54 10.96
N ILE A 179 -9.87 2.25 10.67
CA ILE A 179 -8.67 1.42 10.81
C ILE A 179 -7.92 1.43 9.49
N ARG A 180 -6.60 1.55 9.51
CA ARG A 180 -5.78 1.53 8.30
C ARG A 180 -5.22 0.13 8.05
N ALA A 181 -5.70 -0.55 7.03
CA ALA A 181 -5.10 -1.76 6.53
C ALA A 181 -3.85 -1.44 5.68
N ARG A 182 -2.81 -2.24 5.85
CA ARG A 182 -1.57 -2.21 5.07
C ARG A 182 -1.61 -3.38 4.10
N VAL A 183 -1.73 -3.08 2.82
CA VAL A 183 -1.74 -4.10 1.78
C VAL A 183 -0.40 -4.08 1.08
N TYR A 184 0.38 -5.14 1.25
CA TYR A 184 1.69 -5.28 0.63
C TYR A 184 1.58 -5.73 -0.82
N PRO A 185 2.50 -5.30 -1.71
CA PRO A 185 2.52 -5.76 -3.08
C PRO A 185 2.74 -7.28 -3.12
N ARG A 186 2.05 -7.94 -4.04
CA ARG A 186 2.27 -9.35 -4.31
C ARG A 186 3.58 -9.53 -5.04
N THR A 187 4.48 -10.33 -4.49
CA THR A 187 5.67 -10.79 -5.16
C THR A 187 5.41 -12.19 -5.71
N GLU A 188 5.81 -12.41 -6.95
CA GLU A 188 5.80 -13.75 -7.53
C GLU A 188 7.10 -14.45 -7.13
N PRO A 189 7.06 -15.73 -6.69
CA PRO A 189 8.28 -16.46 -6.33
C PRO A 189 9.19 -16.61 -7.54
N PHE A 190 10.50 -16.50 -7.29
CA PHE A 190 11.52 -16.76 -8.30
C PHE A 190 11.81 -18.26 -8.39
N ASP A 191 11.70 -18.84 -9.58
CA ASP A 191 12.05 -20.23 -9.82
C ASP A 191 13.55 -20.43 -10.12
N ALA A 192 14.28 -19.37 -10.46
CA ALA A 192 15.65 -19.47 -10.91
C ALA A 192 16.67 -19.30 -9.77
N VAL A 193 16.93 -20.36 -9.06
CA VAL A 193 18.02 -20.43 -8.06
C VAL A 193 19.41 -20.35 -8.72
N GLU A 194 19.53 -20.72 -10.01
CA GLU A 194 20.83 -20.95 -10.68
C GLU A 194 21.33 -19.82 -11.60
N ALA A 195 20.48 -18.91 -12.06
CA ALA A 195 20.81 -18.00 -13.15
C ALA A 195 21.27 -16.58 -12.73
N MET A 196 21.29 -16.28 -11.44
CA MET A 196 21.53 -14.92 -10.98
C MET A 196 22.99 -14.63 -10.66
N PRO A 197 23.63 -13.69 -11.34
CA PRO A 197 24.92 -13.21 -10.91
C PRO A 197 24.78 -12.59 -9.51
N ARG A 198 25.68 -12.96 -8.61
CA ARG A 198 25.80 -12.23 -7.33
C ARG A 198 26.09 -10.77 -7.66
N ALA A 199 25.52 -9.84 -6.90
CA ALA A 199 25.83 -8.40 -7.08
C ALA A 199 27.36 -8.19 -7.09
N ALA A 200 28.11 -8.92 -6.28
CA ALA A 200 29.58 -8.99 -6.30
C ALA A 200 30.16 -9.47 -7.64
N GLY A 201 29.46 -10.36 -8.37
CA GLY A 201 29.91 -10.85 -9.69
C GLY A 201 29.59 -9.89 -10.82
N LEU A 202 28.55 -9.07 -10.70
CA LEU A 202 28.18 -8.04 -11.68
C LEU A 202 29.13 -6.83 -11.62
N VAL A 203 29.61 -6.52 -10.43
CA VAL A 203 30.60 -5.47 -10.18
C VAL A 203 32.02 -5.94 -10.50
N GLY A 204 32.15 -7.04 -11.17
CA GLY A 204 33.32 -7.89 -11.47
C GLY A 204 34.67 -7.28 -11.77
N ALA A 205 34.81 -5.96 -11.88
CA ALA A 205 36.09 -5.28 -11.94
C ALA A 205 36.34 -4.36 -10.72
N HIS A 206 35.32 -4.13 -9.89
CA HIS A 206 35.38 -3.24 -8.73
C HIS A 206 34.97 -4.01 -7.47
N ARG A 207 35.75 -5.03 -7.14
CA ARG A 207 35.61 -5.79 -5.89
C ARG A 207 35.76 -4.84 -4.73
N SER A 208 34.94 -5.02 -3.70
CA SER A 208 35.12 -4.31 -2.45
C SER A 208 36.58 -4.41 -2.01
N ARG A 209 37.29 -3.30 -2.02
CA ARG A 209 38.67 -3.24 -1.50
C ARG A 209 38.72 -3.26 0.03
N ARG A 210 37.56 -3.40 0.68
CA ARG A 210 37.48 -3.48 2.13
C ARG A 210 37.87 -4.88 2.58
N PRO A 211 38.80 -4.99 3.54
CA PRO A 211 39.12 -6.27 4.17
C PRO A 211 37.86 -6.87 4.81
N GLY A 212 37.52 -8.09 4.49
CA GLY A 212 36.35 -8.80 4.99
C GLY A 212 36.55 -10.32 5.11
N GLU A 213 35.46 -11.04 5.34
CA GLU A 213 35.50 -12.51 5.51
C GLU A 213 35.26 -13.32 4.22
N GLY A 214 35.52 -12.77 3.04
CA GLY A 214 35.32 -13.44 1.77
C GLY A 214 36.37 -14.49 1.44
N GLY A 215 36.19 -15.18 0.30
CA GLY A 215 37.08 -16.26 -0.18
C GLY A 215 38.32 -15.79 -0.91
N GLU A 216 38.42 -14.52 -1.29
CA GLU A 216 39.50 -14.01 -2.14
C GLU A 216 40.54 -13.21 -1.36
N LEU A 217 41.82 -13.52 -1.63
CA LEU A 217 42.93 -12.87 -0.96
C LEU A 217 43.09 -11.41 -1.41
N ALA A 218 42.91 -10.50 -0.45
CA ALA A 218 43.18 -9.06 -0.66
C ALA A 218 44.65 -8.69 -0.51
N GLY A 219 45.40 -9.53 0.22
CA GLY A 219 46.80 -9.31 0.56
C GLY A 219 47.14 -9.93 1.91
N VAL A 220 48.30 -9.59 2.43
CA VAL A 220 48.77 -10.04 3.74
C VAL A 220 49.02 -8.81 4.60
N ARG A 221 48.46 -8.77 5.80
CA ARG A 221 48.66 -7.66 6.77
C ARG A 221 49.13 -8.18 8.12
N VAL A 222 49.65 -7.30 8.94
CA VAL A 222 50.05 -7.66 10.30
C VAL A 222 48.83 -8.11 11.12
N PHE A 223 49.03 -9.16 11.92
CA PHE A 223 48.02 -9.71 12.83
C PHE A 223 47.62 -8.63 13.87
N ALA A 224 46.31 -8.47 14.08
CA ALA A 224 45.76 -7.58 15.07
C ALA A 224 44.80 -8.32 16.03
N PRO A 225 44.58 -7.80 17.27
CA PRO A 225 43.60 -8.36 18.19
C PRO A 225 42.22 -8.48 17.53
N GLY A 226 41.62 -9.67 17.59
CA GLY A 226 40.33 -9.99 16.92
C GLY A 226 40.48 -10.83 15.65
N ASP A 227 41.68 -11.01 15.11
CA ASP A 227 41.92 -11.86 13.95
C ASP A 227 41.86 -13.34 14.30
N ARG A 228 41.35 -14.17 13.37
CA ARG A 228 41.23 -15.60 13.56
C ARG A 228 42.58 -16.29 13.30
N LEU A 229 43.10 -17.07 14.26
CA LEU A 229 44.38 -17.76 14.18
C LEU A 229 44.51 -18.68 12.93
N ARG A 230 43.41 -19.27 12.44
CA ARG A 230 43.40 -20.10 11.23
C ARG A 230 43.72 -19.34 9.94
N ARG A 231 43.77 -17.99 9.98
CA ARG A 231 44.09 -17.13 8.84
C ARG A 231 45.54 -16.67 8.82
N ILE A 232 46.35 -17.11 9.77
CA ILE A 232 47.78 -16.77 9.81
C ILE A 232 48.48 -17.36 8.59
N ASP A 233 49.12 -16.48 7.81
CA ASP A 233 50.04 -16.90 6.76
C ASP A 233 51.42 -17.17 7.39
N TRP A 234 51.63 -18.44 7.72
CA TRP A 234 52.87 -18.88 8.38
C TRP A 234 54.10 -18.62 7.53
N ARG A 235 54.01 -18.68 6.21
CA ARG A 235 55.13 -18.46 5.31
C ARG A 235 55.61 -17.02 5.33
N VAL A 236 54.70 -16.06 5.29
CA VAL A 236 55.01 -14.63 5.40
C VAL A 236 55.42 -14.29 6.81
N SER A 237 54.75 -14.83 7.82
CA SER A 237 55.04 -14.59 9.22
C SER A 237 56.43 -14.98 9.62
N LEU A 238 56.92 -16.16 9.16
CA LEU A 238 58.30 -16.62 9.44
C LEU A 238 59.33 -15.74 8.75
N ARG A 239 59.10 -15.28 7.55
CA ARG A 239 60.02 -14.38 6.83
C ARG A 239 60.10 -12.97 7.47
N ALA A 240 58.94 -12.45 7.86
CA ALA A 240 58.81 -11.13 8.43
C ALA A 240 59.13 -11.08 9.92
N ARG A 241 59.31 -12.24 10.60
CA ARG A 241 59.46 -12.38 12.07
C ARG A 241 58.34 -11.68 12.86
N GLN A 242 57.14 -11.56 12.28
CA GLN A 242 55.97 -10.97 12.85
C GLN A 242 54.74 -11.67 12.32
N LEU A 243 53.71 -11.92 13.15
CA LEU A 243 52.52 -12.60 12.71
C LEU A 243 51.78 -11.78 11.66
N HIS A 244 51.51 -12.43 10.53
CA HIS A 244 50.74 -11.88 9.41
C HIS A 244 49.53 -12.75 9.16
N VAL A 245 48.41 -12.13 8.78
CA VAL A 245 47.16 -12.80 8.40
C VAL A 245 46.84 -12.51 6.94
N ALA A 246 46.35 -13.54 6.28
CA ALA A 246 45.72 -13.36 4.98
C ALA A 246 44.49 -12.47 5.13
N ALA A 247 44.56 -11.27 4.58
CA ALA A 247 43.42 -10.40 4.44
C ALA A 247 42.60 -10.82 3.24
N THR A 248 41.34 -11.13 3.43
CA THR A 248 40.42 -11.46 2.35
C THR A 248 39.54 -10.28 2.05
N LEU A 249 39.12 -10.16 0.80
CA LEU A 249 38.11 -9.17 0.41
C LEU A 249 36.73 -9.64 0.89
N SER A 250 35.86 -8.72 1.23
CA SER A 250 34.50 -9.07 1.67
C SER A 250 33.65 -9.47 0.47
N ASP A 251 33.22 -10.73 0.44
CA ASP A 251 32.22 -11.19 -0.55
C ASP A 251 30.79 -10.75 -0.19
N ARG A 252 30.60 -10.16 1.01
CA ARG A 252 29.27 -9.92 1.59
C ARG A 252 28.81 -8.46 1.58
N ASP A 253 29.58 -7.53 1.06
CA ASP A 253 29.26 -6.09 1.15
C ASP A 253 28.76 -5.50 -0.16
N ALA A 254 28.30 -6.31 -1.11
CA ALA A 254 27.67 -5.78 -2.30
C ALA A 254 26.36 -5.06 -1.91
N GLU A 255 26.30 -3.79 -2.23
CA GLU A 255 25.11 -2.96 -2.04
C GLU A 255 24.30 -2.92 -3.34
N VAL A 256 23.01 -3.19 -3.22
CA VAL A 256 22.04 -3.00 -4.30
C VAL A 256 21.17 -1.81 -3.95
N VAL A 257 21.19 -0.80 -4.80
CA VAL A 257 20.33 0.37 -4.70
C VAL A 257 19.18 0.20 -5.68
N VAL A 258 17.97 0.07 -5.18
CA VAL A 258 16.75 0.07 -6.00
C VAL A 258 16.23 1.49 -6.05
N LEU A 259 16.32 2.12 -7.22
CA LEU A 259 15.87 3.48 -7.46
C LEU A 259 14.53 3.44 -8.20
N LEU A 260 13.51 4.08 -7.62
CA LEU A 260 12.17 4.16 -8.18
C LEU A 260 11.97 5.54 -8.80
N ASP A 261 11.73 5.58 -10.09
CA ASP A 261 11.31 6.78 -10.80
C ASP A 261 9.80 6.98 -10.64
N VAL A 262 9.42 8.05 -9.95
CA VAL A 262 8.03 8.40 -9.63
C VAL A 262 7.59 9.72 -10.26
N LEU A 263 8.33 10.23 -11.26
CA LEU A 263 8.03 11.50 -11.92
C LEU A 263 6.77 11.45 -12.78
N ALA A 264 6.47 10.28 -13.35
CA ALA A 264 5.34 10.13 -14.26
C ALA A 264 4.56 8.84 -13.99
N GLU A 265 3.25 8.94 -14.12
CA GLU A 265 2.31 7.82 -14.02
C GLU A 265 1.59 7.64 -15.36
N ALA A 266 1.45 6.41 -15.80
CA ALA A 266 0.65 6.04 -16.97
C ALA A 266 -0.13 4.75 -16.72
N GLY A 267 -1.24 4.62 -17.43
CA GLY A 267 -2.18 3.53 -17.21
C GLY A 267 -3.10 3.76 -16.01
N ARG A 268 -4.05 2.86 -15.83
CA ARG A 268 -4.96 2.86 -14.68
C ARG A 268 -4.85 1.52 -13.97
N SER A 269 -4.59 1.58 -12.67
CA SER A 269 -4.61 0.37 -11.85
C SER A 269 -5.99 -0.27 -11.86
N GLY A 270 -6.06 -1.54 -12.18
CA GLY A 270 -7.23 -2.41 -12.01
C GLY A 270 -7.10 -3.35 -10.80
N GLY A 271 -6.05 -3.18 -10.02
CA GLY A 271 -5.73 -4.06 -8.90
C GLY A 271 -5.05 -5.37 -9.33
N VAL A 272 -5.06 -6.36 -8.43
CA VAL A 272 -4.34 -7.64 -8.62
C VAL A 272 -4.81 -8.45 -9.84
N ASN A 273 -6.09 -8.34 -10.20
CA ASN A 273 -6.70 -9.08 -11.32
C ASN A 273 -7.03 -8.19 -12.53
N GLY A 274 -6.52 -6.98 -12.57
CA GLY A 274 -6.75 -6.01 -13.64
C GLY A 274 -5.46 -5.48 -14.26
N PRO A 275 -5.56 -4.53 -15.18
CA PRO A 275 -4.40 -3.91 -15.78
C PRO A 275 -3.55 -3.23 -14.70
N ALA A 276 -2.23 -3.34 -14.82
CA ALA A 276 -1.30 -2.65 -13.94
C ALA A 276 -1.04 -1.23 -14.47
N SER A 277 -0.92 -0.26 -13.56
CA SER A 277 -0.35 1.04 -13.86
C SER A 277 1.19 0.96 -13.82
N VAL A 278 1.87 2.02 -14.26
CA VAL A 278 3.33 2.14 -14.12
C VAL A 278 3.74 1.96 -12.66
N LEU A 279 3.05 2.65 -11.74
CA LEU A 279 3.37 2.59 -10.33
C LEU A 279 3.15 1.19 -9.73
N ASP A 280 2.09 0.48 -10.15
CA ASP A 280 1.86 -0.90 -9.72
C ASP A 280 3.01 -1.81 -10.16
N THR A 281 3.45 -1.68 -11.42
CA THR A 281 4.58 -2.44 -11.96
C THR A 281 5.88 -2.09 -11.25
N THR A 282 6.15 -0.80 -11.03
CA THR A 282 7.35 -0.31 -10.34
C THR A 282 7.42 -0.84 -8.91
N VAL A 283 6.34 -0.77 -8.14
CA VAL A 283 6.32 -1.20 -6.74
C VAL A 283 6.43 -2.72 -6.61
N ARG A 284 5.74 -3.48 -7.47
CA ARG A 284 5.86 -4.96 -7.48
C ARG A 284 7.26 -5.40 -7.90
N ALA A 285 7.86 -4.75 -8.91
CA ALA A 285 9.22 -5.01 -9.33
C ALA A 285 10.23 -4.68 -8.21
N ALA A 286 10.07 -3.53 -7.54
CA ALA A 286 10.92 -3.13 -6.43
C ALA A 286 10.88 -4.13 -5.28
N ALA A 287 9.67 -4.59 -4.90
CA ALA A 287 9.49 -5.59 -3.85
C ALA A 287 10.16 -6.92 -4.21
N ALA A 288 9.96 -7.39 -5.45
CA ALA A 288 10.53 -8.64 -5.93
C ALA A 288 12.07 -8.60 -6.00
N ILE A 289 12.65 -7.52 -6.53
CA ILE A 289 14.10 -7.33 -6.60
C ILE A 289 14.71 -7.25 -5.20
N ALA A 290 14.08 -6.49 -4.30
CA ALA A 290 14.54 -6.39 -2.92
C ALA A 290 14.48 -7.74 -2.19
N GLU A 291 13.39 -8.48 -2.35
CA GLU A 291 13.24 -9.82 -1.78
C GLU A 291 14.36 -10.75 -2.22
N HIS A 292 14.63 -10.78 -3.54
CA HIS A 292 15.66 -11.62 -4.11
C HIS A 292 17.05 -11.37 -3.52
N TYR A 293 17.51 -10.11 -3.54
CA TYR A 293 18.84 -9.77 -3.04
C TYR A 293 18.96 -9.91 -1.53
N LEU A 294 17.92 -9.55 -0.77
CA LEU A 294 17.91 -9.71 0.69
C LEU A 294 17.94 -11.17 1.13
N HIS A 295 17.27 -12.07 0.40
CA HIS A 295 17.34 -13.52 0.67
C HIS A 295 18.74 -14.09 0.40
N ARG A 296 19.52 -13.49 -0.51
CA ARG A 296 20.90 -13.85 -0.78
C ARG A 296 21.91 -13.28 0.22
N GLY A 297 21.47 -12.41 1.10
CA GLY A 297 22.29 -11.77 2.11
C GLY A 297 22.96 -10.48 1.65
N ASP A 298 22.60 -9.96 0.47
CA ASP A 298 23.07 -8.66 -0.02
C ASP A 298 22.45 -7.51 0.77
N ARG A 299 23.09 -6.34 0.73
CA ARG A 299 22.55 -5.11 1.34
C ARG A 299 21.67 -4.41 0.32
N VAL A 300 20.43 -4.12 0.70
CA VAL A 300 19.50 -3.40 -0.17
C VAL A 300 19.13 -2.06 0.44
N SER A 301 19.21 -1.02 -0.39
CA SER A 301 18.71 0.32 -0.12
C SER A 301 17.67 0.73 -1.16
N MET A 302 16.75 1.61 -0.76
CA MET A 302 15.73 2.15 -1.65
C MET A 302 15.93 3.65 -1.81
N LEU A 303 15.67 4.15 -3.00
CA LEU A 303 15.76 5.56 -3.33
C LEU A 303 14.62 5.94 -4.26
N GLU A 304 13.98 7.07 -3.98
CA GLU A 304 12.93 7.64 -4.83
C GLU A 304 13.49 8.79 -5.65
N TYR A 305 13.31 8.71 -6.95
CA TYR A 305 13.60 9.80 -7.87
C TYR A 305 12.32 10.56 -8.18
N GLY A 306 12.13 11.63 -7.45
CA GLY A 306 10.94 12.46 -7.47
C GLY A 306 11.08 13.63 -6.49
N PRO A 307 10.05 14.47 -6.34
CA PRO A 307 10.10 15.67 -5.50
C PRO A 307 10.39 15.39 -4.02
N ALA A 308 9.87 14.29 -3.48
CA ALA A 308 10.07 13.92 -2.08
C ALA A 308 11.44 13.31 -1.79
N ALA A 309 12.10 12.73 -2.80
CA ALA A 309 13.44 12.14 -2.72
C ALA A 309 13.63 11.21 -1.49
N ARG A 310 12.62 10.40 -1.17
CA ARG A 310 12.65 9.52 0.00
C ARG A 310 13.74 8.47 -0.12
N ARG A 311 14.32 8.11 1.02
CA ARG A 311 15.42 7.14 1.06
C ARG A 311 15.25 6.13 2.20
N LEU A 312 15.56 4.88 1.91
CA LEU A 312 15.76 3.83 2.89
C LEU A 312 17.24 3.43 2.93
N ARG A 313 17.83 3.45 4.13
CA ARG A 313 19.24 3.11 4.32
C ARG A 313 19.52 1.63 4.00
N PRO A 314 20.75 1.30 3.52
CA PRO A 314 21.11 -0.07 3.20
C PRO A 314 21.20 -0.95 4.45
N ALA A 315 20.55 -2.09 4.43
CA ALA A 315 20.65 -3.14 5.45
C ALA A 315 20.38 -4.51 4.83
N THR A 316 20.49 -5.58 5.60
CA THR A 316 20.37 -6.97 5.15
C THR A 316 19.27 -7.73 5.89
N GLY A 317 18.85 -8.86 5.34
CA GLY A 317 18.02 -9.84 6.00
C GLY A 317 16.52 -9.51 6.02
N ARG A 318 15.74 -10.41 6.67
CA ARG A 318 14.26 -10.36 6.68
C ARG A 318 13.70 -9.06 7.26
N ARG A 319 14.35 -8.49 8.27
CA ARG A 319 13.88 -7.22 8.86
C ARG A 319 13.95 -6.07 7.85
N GLN A 320 15.01 -6.04 7.04
CA GLN A 320 15.13 -5.03 5.99
C GLN A 320 14.03 -5.22 4.93
N TYR A 321 13.71 -6.46 4.55
CA TYR A 321 12.63 -6.74 3.61
C TYR A 321 11.28 -6.19 4.11
N LEU A 322 10.92 -6.42 5.37
CA LEU A 322 9.70 -5.87 5.95
C LEU A 322 9.73 -4.33 5.95
N THR A 323 10.89 -3.73 6.22
CA THR A 323 11.04 -2.26 6.16
C THR A 323 10.90 -1.73 4.74
N VAL A 324 11.40 -2.45 3.74
CA VAL A 324 11.21 -2.14 2.30
C VAL A 324 9.72 -2.19 1.96
N LEU A 325 9.01 -3.24 2.34
CA LEU A 325 7.58 -3.35 2.09
C LEU A 325 6.80 -2.19 2.72
N GLU A 326 7.08 -1.84 3.97
CA GLU A 326 6.47 -0.67 4.62
C GLU A 326 6.78 0.65 3.91
N TRP A 327 8.03 0.82 3.46
CA TRP A 327 8.47 1.99 2.71
C TRP A 327 7.74 2.12 1.37
N LEU A 328 7.50 0.99 0.68
CA LEU A 328 6.80 0.95 -0.60
C LEU A 328 5.32 1.34 -0.49
N LEU A 329 4.66 1.14 0.67
CA LEU A 329 3.25 1.50 0.84
C LEU A 329 2.97 3.00 0.70
N ASP A 330 3.97 3.83 0.87
CA ASP A 330 3.87 5.29 0.83
C ASP A 330 4.41 5.88 -0.49
N VAL A 331 4.77 5.04 -1.47
CA VAL A 331 5.21 5.48 -2.80
C VAL A 331 4.01 5.97 -3.60
N HIS A 332 4.14 7.14 -4.18
CA HIS A 332 3.13 7.73 -5.06
C HIS A 332 3.81 8.48 -6.19
N ALA A 333 3.18 8.50 -7.35
CA ALA A 333 3.66 9.31 -8.45
C ALA A 333 3.34 10.78 -8.19
N GLU A 334 4.33 11.62 -8.32
CA GLU A 334 4.19 13.06 -8.13
C GLU A 334 4.84 13.80 -9.30
N SER A 335 4.00 14.36 -10.15
CA SER A 335 4.46 15.22 -11.23
C SER A 335 4.86 16.58 -10.65
N SER A 336 6.11 16.95 -10.82
CA SER A 336 6.63 18.25 -10.42
C SER A 336 7.31 18.94 -11.59
N PRO A 337 7.08 20.25 -11.78
CA PRO A 337 7.83 21.03 -12.77
C PRO A 337 9.29 21.27 -12.34
N HIS A 338 9.61 21.07 -11.06
CA HIS A 338 10.95 21.25 -10.53
C HIS A 338 11.80 20.01 -10.77
N GLU A 339 13.07 20.20 -11.08
CA GLU A 339 14.02 19.10 -11.19
C GLU A 339 14.17 18.40 -9.83
N PRO A 340 14.17 17.04 -9.82
CA PRO A 340 14.50 16.30 -8.61
C PRO A 340 15.90 16.71 -8.14
N TYR A 341 16.08 16.83 -6.85
CA TYR A 341 17.33 17.29 -6.26
C TYR A 341 18.52 16.45 -6.73
N ASP A 342 19.44 17.06 -7.49
CA ASP A 342 20.69 16.41 -7.94
C ASP A 342 21.58 15.92 -6.77
N GLN A 343 21.38 16.48 -5.57
CA GLN A 343 22.05 16.05 -4.34
C GLN A 343 21.75 14.62 -3.93
N VAL A 344 20.64 14.01 -4.44
CA VAL A 344 20.26 12.61 -4.19
C VAL A 344 21.34 11.64 -4.72
N PHE A 345 22.11 12.04 -5.73
CA PHE A 345 23.12 11.22 -6.39
C PHE A 345 24.56 11.51 -5.98
N GLY A 346 24.76 12.25 -4.90
CA GLY A 346 26.10 12.54 -4.36
C GLY A 346 26.86 11.27 -3.97
N PRO A 347 28.21 11.31 -3.94
CA PRO A 347 29.06 10.16 -3.59
C PRO A 347 28.81 9.62 -2.17
N GLN A 348 28.20 10.43 -1.31
CA GLN A 348 27.83 10.02 0.06
C GLN A 348 26.54 9.18 0.11
N LEU A 349 25.75 9.15 -0.95
CA LEU A 349 24.43 8.52 -1.00
C LEU A 349 24.44 7.20 -1.75
N LEU A 350 25.31 7.09 -2.74
CA LEU A 350 25.50 5.88 -3.54
C LEU A 350 26.95 5.45 -3.42
N SER A 351 27.17 4.26 -2.89
CA SER A 351 28.49 3.64 -2.86
C SER A 351 29.02 3.51 -4.29
N SER A 352 30.33 3.73 -4.49
CA SER A 352 30.98 3.53 -5.81
C SER A 352 30.83 2.12 -6.33
N ASP A 353 30.67 1.15 -5.42
CA ASP A 353 30.66 -0.29 -5.69
C ASP A 353 29.23 -0.85 -5.65
N ALA A 354 28.19 0.00 -5.61
CA ALA A 354 26.81 -0.42 -5.59
C ALA A 354 26.30 -0.77 -7.01
N LEU A 355 25.50 -1.82 -7.09
CA LEU A 355 24.63 -2.07 -8.23
C LEU A 355 23.41 -1.17 -8.13
N VAL A 356 23.21 -0.28 -9.08
CA VAL A 356 22.05 0.60 -9.13
C VAL A 356 21.02 0.04 -10.11
N VAL A 357 19.91 -0.46 -9.59
CA VAL A 357 18.77 -0.92 -10.40
C VAL A 357 17.73 0.20 -10.44
N VAL A 358 17.53 0.80 -11.59
CA VAL A 358 16.61 1.91 -11.79
C VAL A 358 15.31 1.40 -12.41
N LEU A 359 14.22 1.51 -11.67
CA LEU A 359 12.88 1.19 -12.13
C LEU A 359 12.26 2.46 -12.71
N THR A 360 12.09 2.52 -14.02
CA THR A 360 11.63 3.73 -14.70
C THR A 360 10.75 3.40 -15.90
N PRO A 361 9.65 4.14 -16.10
CA PRO A 361 8.84 4.02 -17.30
C PRO A 361 9.44 4.76 -18.51
N LEU A 362 10.49 5.56 -18.30
CA LEU A 362 11.09 6.43 -19.32
C LEU A 362 10.05 7.31 -20.05
N LEU A 363 9.15 7.92 -19.26
CA LEU A 363 8.14 8.85 -19.76
C LEU A 363 8.55 10.32 -19.66
N ASP A 364 9.55 10.59 -18.83
CA ASP A 364 10.11 11.92 -18.59
C ASP A 364 11.56 11.96 -19.04
N GLU A 365 11.96 13.00 -19.79
CA GLU A 365 13.34 13.16 -20.27
C GLU A 365 14.36 13.24 -19.14
N ARG A 366 13.96 13.77 -17.97
CA ARG A 366 14.80 13.83 -16.77
C ARG A 366 15.25 12.45 -16.31
N SER A 367 14.42 11.42 -16.50
CA SER A 367 14.76 10.02 -16.17
C SER A 367 15.91 9.51 -17.05
N ALA A 368 15.90 9.81 -18.35
CA ALA A 368 17.00 9.45 -19.24
C ALA A 368 18.28 10.22 -18.90
N GLN A 369 18.18 11.52 -18.60
CA GLN A 369 19.31 12.35 -18.17
C GLN A 369 19.92 11.82 -16.86
N MET A 370 19.09 11.43 -15.90
CA MET A 370 19.51 10.80 -14.64
C MET A 370 20.31 9.52 -14.89
N LEU A 371 19.81 8.62 -15.74
CA LEU A 371 20.50 7.40 -16.11
C LEU A 371 21.86 7.67 -16.75
N ALA A 372 21.92 8.61 -17.69
CA ALA A 372 23.16 9.01 -18.34
C ALA A 372 24.17 9.63 -17.35
N ARG A 373 23.72 10.39 -16.35
CA ARG A 373 24.59 10.93 -15.28
C ARG A 373 25.15 9.82 -14.39
N LEU A 374 24.32 8.85 -13.99
CA LEU A 374 24.74 7.69 -13.19
C LEU A 374 25.82 6.87 -13.92
N ALA A 375 25.61 6.59 -15.21
CA ALA A 375 26.57 5.84 -16.05
C ALA A 375 27.91 6.58 -16.20
N ARG A 376 27.88 7.88 -16.49
CA ARG A 376 29.09 8.72 -16.57
C ARG A 376 29.85 8.78 -15.24
N GLY A 377 29.16 8.66 -14.11
CA GLY A 377 29.78 8.56 -12.79
C GLY A 377 30.53 7.24 -12.53
N GLY A 378 30.68 6.37 -13.53
CA GLY A 378 31.37 5.07 -13.43
C GLY A 378 30.65 4.02 -12.60
N ARG A 379 29.36 4.24 -12.30
CA ARG A 379 28.53 3.32 -11.53
C ARG A 379 27.98 2.21 -12.41
N PHE A 380 27.74 1.07 -11.84
CA PHE A 380 27.06 -0.02 -12.52
C PHE A 380 25.57 0.20 -12.45
N VAL A 381 24.96 0.62 -13.56
CA VAL A 381 23.54 0.99 -13.63
C VAL A 381 22.81 0.04 -14.57
N VAL A 382 21.66 -0.42 -14.14
CA VAL A 382 20.70 -1.18 -14.95
C VAL A 382 19.36 -0.48 -14.89
N ALA A 383 18.79 -0.16 -16.03
CA ALA A 383 17.44 0.35 -16.13
C ALA A 383 16.45 -0.78 -16.38
N VAL A 384 15.43 -0.85 -15.57
CA VAL A 384 14.29 -1.76 -15.74
C VAL A 384 13.10 -0.93 -16.19
N ASP A 385 12.65 -1.19 -17.41
CA ASP A 385 11.49 -0.53 -17.98
C ASP A 385 10.21 -1.07 -17.36
N THR A 386 9.54 -0.23 -16.59
CA THR A 386 8.30 -0.56 -15.88
C THR A 386 7.04 -0.11 -16.61
N LEU A 387 7.16 0.35 -17.86
CA LEU A 387 6.02 0.71 -18.67
C LEU A 387 5.19 -0.53 -19.01
N PRO A 388 3.89 -0.60 -18.67
CA PRO A 388 3.04 -1.72 -19.02
C PRO A 388 3.00 -1.97 -20.54
N ALA A 389 2.92 -3.25 -20.93
CA ALA A 389 2.91 -3.64 -22.35
C ALA A 389 1.74 -3.06 -23.12
N GLU A 390 0.59 -3.00 -22.47
CA GLU A 390 -0.66 -2.54 -23.03
C GLU A 390 -1.11 -1.26 -22.35
N LEU A 391 -0.73 -0.14 -22.93
CA LEU A 391 -1.35 1.13 -22.57
C LEU A 391 -2.59 1.32 -23.43
N PRO A 392 -3.75 1.65 -22.86
CA PRO A 392 -4.94 1.93 -23.64
C PRO A 392 -4.68 3.19 -24.48
N VAL A 393 -4.64 2.99 -25.81
CA VAL A 393 -4.58 4.11 -26.75
C VAL A 393 -5.90 4.89 -26.63
N PRO A 394 -5.86 6.22 -26.46
CA PRO A 394 -7.07 7.03 -26.47
C PRO A 394 -7.84 6.82 -27.77
N LYS A 395 -9.07 6.32 -27.67
CA LYS A 395 -9.94 6.05 -28.85
C LYS A 395 -10.49 7.33 -29.49
N GLU A 396 -10.20 8.46 -28.91
CA GLU A 396 -10.78 9.74 -29.29
C GLU A 396 -9.85 10.51 -30.26
N ARG A 397 -10.21 10.55 -31.54
CA ARG A 397 -9.65 11.31 -32.68
C ARG A 397 -8.58 10.58 -33.48
N GLY A 398 -8.68 10.65 -34.81
CA GLY A 398 -7.82 9.97 -35.79
C GLY A 398 -6.31 10.27 -35.70
N TRP A 399 -5.89 11.30 -34.96
CA TRP A 399 -4.49 11.65 -34.70
C TRP A 399 -3.89 10.96 -33.48
N ALA A 400 -4.70 10.42 -32.57
CA ALA A 400 -4.20 9.81 -31.32
C ALA A 400 -3.35 8.57 -31.60
N GLU A 401 -3.70 7.76 -32.58
CA GLU A 401 -2.92 6.59 -32.98
C GLU A 401 -1.58 6.98 -33.60
N VAL A 402 -1.56 8.01 -34.45
CA VAL A 402 -0.32 8.51 -35.06
C VAL A 402 0.60 9.12 -34.00
N ALA A 403 0.06 9.93 -33.11
CA ALA A 403 0.80 10.50 -31.98
C ALA A 403 1.38 9.42 -31.07
N TYR A 404 0.63 8.36 -30.78
CA TYR A 404 1.10 7.23 -29.98
C TYR A 404 2.26 6.49 -30.68
N ARG A 405 2.16 6.26 -32.01
CA ARG A 405 3.23 5.62 -32.79
C ARG A 405 4.50 6.47 -32.81
N LEU A 406 4.37 7.78 -33.01
CA LEU A 406 5.51 8.71 -33.00
C LEU A 406 6.17 8.73 -31.62
N TRP A 407 5.40 8.87 -30.56
CA TRP A 407 5.89 8.82 -29.19
C TRP A 407 6.63 7.50 -28.90
N ARG A 408 6.11 6.37 -29.39
CA ARG A 408 6.75 5.07 -29.21
C ARG A 408 8.09 4.97 -29.93
N LEU A 409 8.17 5.48 -31.15
CA LEU A 409 9.43 5.54 -31.92
C LEU A 409 10.48 6.43 -31.23
N ASP A 410 10.06 7.57 -30.71
CA ASP A 410 10.94 8.48 -29.98
C ASP A 410 11.49 7.81 -28.70
N ARG A 411 10.62 7.14 -27.97
CA ARG A 411 11.01 6.38 -26.80
C ARG A 411 11.95 5.20 -27.12
N ASP A 412 11.69 4.46 -28.20
CA ASP A 412 12.57 3.37 -28.62
C ASP A 412 13.95 3.91 -29.05
N THR A 413 14.00 5.09 -29.66
CA THR A 413 15.25 5.79 -29.99
C THR A 413 16.01 6.19 -28.72
N MET A 414 15.33 6.76 -27.72
CA MET A 414 15.91 7.10 -26.42
C MET A 414 16.50 5.86 -25.74
N ILE A 415 15.78 4.74 -25.72
CA ILE A 415 16.26 3.46 -25.17
C ILE A 415 17.50 2.97 -25.93
N GLY A 416 17.52 3.10 -27.26
CA GLY A 416 18.68 2.80 -28.08
C GLY A 416 19.91 3.61 -27.67
N GLN A 417 19.75 4.92 -27.55
CA GLN A 417 20.82 5.85 -27.11
C GLN A 417 21.34 5.49 -25.70
N LEU A 418 20.47 5.16 -24.75
CA LEU A 418 20.90 4.74 -23.41
C LEU A 418 21.75 3.48 -23.46
N ARG A 419 21.39 2.50 -24.30
CA ARG A 419 22.17 1.28 -24.50
C ARG A 419 23.55 1.56 -25.12
N GLU A 420 23.62 2.43 -26.13
CA GLU A 420 24.88 2.87 -26.73
C GLU A 420 25.79 3.57 -25.71
N HIS A 421 25.21 4.28 -24.74
CA HIS A 421 25.96 4.90 -23.63
C HIS A 421 26.26 3.94 -22.48
N GLY A 422 26.06 2.63 -22.67
CA GLY A 422 26.41 1.59 -21.69
C GLY A 422 25.40 1.42 -20.56
N VAL A 423 24.18 1.91 -20.70
CA VAL A 423 23.08 1.65 -19.77
C VAL A 423 22.20 0.55 -20.35
N PRO A 424 22.24 -0.68 -19.84
CA PRO A 424 21.31 -1.72 -20.25
C PRO A 424 19.90 -1.36 -19.81
N VAL A 425 18.97 -1.38 -20.76
CA VAL A 425 17.54 -1.17 -20.50
C VAL A 425 16.82 -2.47 -20.78
N VAL A 426 16.19 -3.04 -19.77
CA VAL A 426 15.49 -4.31 -19.83
C VAL A 426 14.04 -4.13 -19.43
N ARG A 427 13.12 -4.77 -20.15
CA ARG A 427 11.71 -4.65 -19.89
C ARG A 427 11.27 -5.54 -18.75
N TRP A 428 10.48 -5.02 -17.84
CA TRP A 428 9.80 -5.82 -16.83
C TRP A 428 8.58 -6.52 -17.42
N ALA A 429 8.55 -7.84 -17.39
CA ALA A 429 7.42 -8.67 -17.86
C ALA A 429 6.91 -9.66 -16.80
N GLY A 430 7.10 -9.32 -15.51
CA GLY A 430 6.79 -10.19 -14.38
C GLY A 430 8.02 -10.85 -13.77
N ALA A 431 7.85 -11.72 -12.78
CA ALA A 431 8.95 -12.34 -12.05
C ALA A 431 9.89 -13.17 -12.94
N GLY A 432 9.35 -13.88 -13.93
CA GLY A 432 10.16 -14.63 -14.90
C GLY A 432 11.06 -13.76 -15.76
N SER A 433 10.74 -12.49 -15.96
CA SER A 433 11.59 -11.56 -16.71
C SER A 433 12.77 -11.03 -15.90
N LEU A 434 12.72 -11.10 -14.57
CA LEU A 434 13.88 -10.73 -13.77
C LEU A 434 15.06 -11.66 -14.05
N ASP A 435 14.82 -12.93 -14.36
CA ASP A 435 15.85 -13.87 -14.78
C ASP A 435 16.49 -13.48 -16.10
N GLU A 436 15.71 -12.97 -17.06
CA GLU A 436 16.25 -12.42 -18.30
C GLU A 436 17.01 -11.13 -18.05
N VAL A 437 16.42 -10.21 -17.28
CA VAL A 437 17.05 -8.96 -16.89
C VAL A 437 18.41 -9.20 -16.28
N LEU A 438 18.49 -10.09 -15.33
CA LEU A 438 19.74 -10.33 -14.60
C LEU A 438 20.74 -11.15 -15.40
N ARG A 439 20.29 -12.03 -16.29
CA ARG A 439 21.17 -12.70 -17.27
C ARG A 439 21.76 -11.73 -18.29
N ASP A 440 20.97 -10.80 -18.79
CA ASP A 440 21.43 -9.77 -19.74
C ASP A 440 22.40 -8.80 -19.06
N VAL A 441 22.11 -8.43 -17.82
CA VAL A 441 23.02 -7.65 -16.98
C VAL A 441 24.33 -8.39 -16.77
N ALA A 442 24.30 -9.69 -16.49
CA ALA A 442 25.51 -10.51 -16.34
C ALA A 442 26.32 -10.58 -17.62
N ARG A 443 25.68 -10.78 -18.78
CA ARG A 443 26.36 -10.78 -20.09
C ARG A 443 27.01 -9.45 -20.40
N LEU A 444 26.32 -8.34 -20.13
CA LEU A 444 26.85 -6.99 -20.36
C LEU A 444 27.99 -6.63 -19.42
N ALA A 445 27.93 -7.11 -18.17
CA ALA A 445 29.02 -6.93 -17.20
C ALA A 445 30.28 -7.74 -17.53
N THR A 446 30.12 -8.89 -18.21
CA THR A 446 31.24 -9.75 -18.63
C THR A 446 31.77 -9.43 -20.03
N ALA A 447 31.03 -8.62 -20.83
CA ALA A 447 31.49 -8.17 -22.13
C ALA A 447 32.76 -7.30 -21.97
N PRO A 448 33.86 -7.58 -22.70
CA PRO A 448 35.06 -6.76 -22.66
C PRO A 448 34.66 -5.34 -23.09
N LYS A 449 34.96 -4.34 -22.25
CA LYS A 449 34.81 -2.93 -22.63
C LYS A 449 35.59 -2.73 -23.92
N ALA A 450 34.89 -2.57 -25.06
CA ALA A 450 35.51 -2.16 -26.30
C ALA A 450 36.35 -0.91 -26.02
N GLY A 451 37.66 -1.05 -26.15
CA GLY A 451 38.63 -0.06 -25.69
C GLY A 451 38.32 1.30 -26.33
N MET A 452 38.12 2.28 -25.50
CA MET A 452 38.33 3.67 -25.90
C MET A 452 39.83 3.80 -26.17
N ARG A 453 40.16 3.80 -27.45
CA ARG A 453 41.41 4.37 -27.97
C ARG A 453 41.21 5.86 -28.14
#